data_36f1c788030e73c5c6f7b3aaf88823bf
#
_entry.id   36f1c788030e73c5c6f7b3aaf88823bf
#
_cell.length_a   1.000
_cell.length_b   1.000
_cell.length_c   1.000
_cell.angle_alpha   90.00
_cell.angle_beta   90.00
_cell.angle_gamma   90.00
#
_symmetry.space_group_name_H-M   'P 1'
#
loop_
_entity.id
_entity.type
_entity.pdbx_description
1 polymer ?
#
loop_
_entity_poly.entity_id
_entity_poly.type
_entity_poly.pdbx_seq_one_letter_code
_entity_poly.pdbx_strand_id
1 'polypeptide(L)'
;MAASANSIGAAKAPDSSGLIVCMHGITSSEFDFSTCMQGWARGGIKAAEPDLVKAREHELANGKGSARKLMDELGLIAYSSTNQLTWDEPGDRRAKALEDLKWKVEMAESLGATRIVIPSTASMEHKLADYDQLYEVLHQMAEIARPHKVALMLEFTRVSKLVNNVRTSLDVVRTVDHPNIKFMLDLYHFWAGPSKFEDLDLIKNGEIHHVHFADMPRKPPVEVAEQKDRAFPGEGITPLQKILNKLVALGYNRALSLELFDMDVRRTDPAVTAAKALQTITPFIRGVG
;
A
#
# COMPACT_ATOMS: atom_id res chain seq x y z
N MET A 1 3.17 -41.84 -40.77
CA MET A 1 3.42 -41.61 -39.34
C MET A 1 4.20 -40.30 -39.23
N ALA A 2 3.51 -39.21 -38.92
CA ALA A 2 4.13 -37.91 -38.72
C ALA A 2 4.17 -37.65 -37.22
N ALA A 3 5.36 -37.47 -36.64
CA ALA A 3 5.58 -37.15 -35.27
C ALA A 3 5.28 -35.65 -35.05
N SER A 4 4.34 -35.37 -34.17
CA SER A 4 4.05 -34.01 -33.72
C SER A 4 5.12 -33.55 -32.75
N ALA A 5 5.89 -32.54 -33.14
CA ALA A 5 6.82 -31.87 -32.25
C ALA A 5 6.05 -30.98 -31.25
N ASN A 6 6.03 -31.38 -29.98
CA ASN A 6 5.63 -30.51 -28.86
C ASN A 6 6.63 -29.34 -28.74
N SER A 7 6.22 -28.15 -29.12
CA SER A 7 6.98 -26.92 -28.80
C SER A 7 6.83 -26.62 -27.29
N ILE A 8 7.88 -26.93 -26.56
CA ILE A 8 8.06 -26.45 -25.17
C ILE A 8 8.20 -24.93 -25.27
N GLY A 9 7.19 -24.21 -24.78
CA GLY A 9 7.19 -22.76 -24.77
C GLY A 9 8.42 -22.26 -24.00
N ALA A 10 9.22 -21.43 -24.65
CA ALA A 10 10.36 -20.75 -24.06
C ALA A 10 9.92 -19.98 -22.82
N ALA A 11 10.54 -20.23 -21.68
CA ALA A 11 10.37 -19.45 -20.46
C ALA A 11 10.66 -17.98 -20.81
N LYS A 12 9.67 -17.12 -20.63
CA LYS A 12 9.81 -15.67 -20.85
C LYS A 12 10.89 -15.16 -19.91
N ALA A 13 11.81 -14.33 -20.39
CA ALA A 13 12.87 -13.70 -19.59
C ALA A 13 12.28 -13.03 -18.34
N PRO A 14 13.01 -12.95 -17.21
CA PRO A 14 12.51 -12.29 -16.02
C PRO A 14 12.10 -10.87 -16.35
N ASP A 15 10.98 -10.45 -15.77
CA ASP A 15 10.37 -9.14 -15.97
C ASP A 15 11.35 -8.02 -15.60
N SER A 16 11.75 -7.24 -16.58
CA SER A 16 12.71 -6.14 -16.42
C SER A 16 12.09 -4.87 -15.79
N SER A 17 10.78 -4.88 -15.50
CA SER A 17 10.08 -3.70 -14.95
C SER A 17 10.49 -3.36 -13.52
N GLY A 18 11.03 -4.31 -12.77
CA GLY A 18 11.33 -4.18 -11.34
C GLY A 18 10.07 -4.15 -10.45
N LEU A 19 8.88 -4.39 -11.04
CA LEU A 19 7.62 -4.47 -10.29
C LEU A 19 7.53 -5.80 -9.53
N ILE A 20 7.01 -5.74 -8.30
CA ILE A 20 6.83 -6.91 -7.43
C ILE A 20 5.43 -6.91 -6.83
N VAL A 21 4.80 -8.09 -6.76
CA VAL A 21 3.51 -8.24 -6.06
C VAL A 21 3.75 -8.25 -4.55
N CYS A 22 2.99 -7.41 -3.85
CA CYS A 22 3.03 -7.25 -2.40
C CYS A 22 1.65 -7.53 -1.79
N MET A 23 1.63 -8.02 -0.54
CA MET A 23 0.39 -8.22 0.21
C MET A 23 0.29 -7.23 1.36
N HIS A 24 -0.81 -6.49 1.40
CA HIS A 24 -1.14 -5.57 2.49
C HIS A 24 -1.77 -6.32 3.68
N GLY A 25 -1.40 -5.93 4.91
CA GLY A 25 -1.81 -6.58 6.16
C GLY A 25 -3.32 -6.71 6.35
N ILE A 26 -4.10 -5.72 5.87
CA ILE A 26 -5.56 -5.76 6.00
C ILE A 26 -6.18 -6.94 5.24
N THR A 27 -5.60 -7.35 4.11
CA THR A 27 -6.15 -8.41 3.24
C THR A 27 -6.24 -9.78 3.93
N SER A 28 -5.50 -9.99 5.02
CA SER A 28 -5.54 -11.21 5.85
C SER A 28 -5.67 -10.87 7.35
N SER A 29 -6.34 -9.77 7.68
CA SER A 29 -6.34 -9.23 9.06
C SER A 29 -7.10 -10.09 10.09
N GLU A 30 -7.82 -11.10 9.68
CA GLU A 30 -8.48 -12.05 10.60
C GLU A 30 -7.50 -13.11 11.16
N PHE A 31 -6.25 -13.12 10.67
CA PHE A 31 -5.19 -14.03 11.12
C PHE A 31 -4.09 -13.27 11.88
N ASP A 32 -3.34 -13.97 12.73
CA ASP A 32 -2.17 -13.44 13.39
C ASP A 32 -0.99 -13.19 12.42
N PHE A 33 0.05 -12.50 12.91
CA PHE A 33 1.23 -12.16 12.10
C PHE A 33 1.88 -13.40 11.47
N SER A 34 2.09 -14.47 12.27
CA SER A 34 2.82 -15.65 11.80
C SER A 34 2.02 -16.41 10.74
N THR A 35 0.72 -16.55 10.93
CA THR A 35 -0.20 -17.19 9.97
C THR A 35 -0.23 -16.42 8.65
N CYS A 36 -0.30 -15.08 8.70
CA CYS A 36 -0.22 -14.24 7.49
C CYS A 36 1.08 -14.44 6.74
N MET A 37 2.24 -14.30 7.42
CA MET A 37 3.55 -14.39 6.76
C MET A 37 3.79 -15.78 6.16
N GLN A 38 3.49 -16.84 6.90
CA GLN A 38 3.61 -18.22 6.41
C GLN A 38 2.66 -18.50 5.23
N GLY A 39 1.42 -18.05 5.33
CA GLY A 39 0.44 -18.20 4.26
C GLY A 39 0.86 -17.48 2.98
N TRP A 40 1.26 -16.21 3.08
CA TRP A 40 1.70 -15.44 1.92
C TRP A 40 2.93 -16.03 1.26
N ALA A 41 3.91 -16.50 2.04
CA ALA A 41 5.09 -17.18 1.51
C ALA A 41 4.72 -18.48 0.78
N ARG A 42 3.82 -19.32 1.37
CA ARG A 42 3.30 -20.54 0.71
C ARG A 42 2.53 -20.21 -0.58
N GLY A 43 1.81 -19.11 -0.61
CA GLY A 43 1.11 -18.59 -1.80
C GLY A 43 2.04 -18.00 -2.86
N GLY A 44 3.35 -17.92 -2.60
CA GLY A 44 4.38 -17.49 -3.55
C GLY A 44 4.75 -15.99 -3.48
N ILE A 45 4.20 -15.24 -2.54
CA ILE A 45 4.55 -13.82 -2.31
C ILE A 45 6.00 -13.69 -1.81
N LYS A 46 6.66 -12.61 -2.20
CA LYS A 46 8.02 -12.26 -1.76
C LYS A 46 8.11 -10.90 -1.07
N ALA A 47 7.12 -10.03 -1.24
CA ALA A 47 7.05 -8.72 -0.60
C ALA A 47 5.78 -8.62 0.25
N ALA A 48 5.93 -8.09 1.45
CA ALA A 48 4.85 -7.89 2.40
C ALA A 48 4.78 -6.44 2.87
N GLU A 49 3.58 -6.01 3.18
CA GLU A 49 3.25 -4.79 3.90
C GLU A 49 2.56 -5.18 5.21
N PRO A 50 3.33 -5.63 6.23
CA PRO A 50 2.80 -6.17 7.46
C PRO A 50 2.12 -5.10 8.32
N ASP A 51 1.11 -5.53 9.07
CA ASP A 51 0.51 -4.74 10.15
C ASP A 51 1.49 -4.65 11.33
N LEU A 52 1.88 -3.43 11.72
CA LEU A 52 2.85 -3.18 12.79
C LEU A 52 2.34 -3.57 14.17
N VAL A 53 1.02 -3.51 14.41
CA VAL A 53 0.42 -3.95 15.68
C VAL A 53 0.57 -5.44 15.83
N LYS A 54 0.21 -6.21 14.80
CA LYS A 54 0.36 -7.67 14.79
C LYS A 54 1.81 -8.12 14.87
N ALA A 55 2.72 -7.39 14.20
CA ALA A 55 4.15 -7.66 14.32
C ALA A 55 4.65 -7.47 15.75
N ARG A 56 4.22 -6.39 16.41
CA ARG A 56 4.53 -6.13 17.83
C ARG A 56 3.93 -7.18 18.76
N GLU A 57 2.68 -7.59 18.55
CA GLU A 57 2.05 -8.67 19.32
C GLU A 57 2.83 -9.98 19.18
N HIS A 58 3.27 -10.30 17.98
CA HIS A 58 4.13 -11.46 17.73
C HIS A 58 5.44 -11.37 18.51
N GLU A 59 6.12 -10.23 18.52
CA GLU A 59 7.36 -10.03 19.30
C GLU A 59 7.14 -10.08 20.81
N LEU A 60 6.02 -9.59 21.31
CA LEU A 60 5.66 -9.70 22.73
C LEU A 60 5.50 -11.16 23.15
N ALA A 61 4.98 -12.00 22.29
CA ALA A 61 4.77 -13.43 22.55
C ALA A 61 6.02 -14.28 22.34
N ASN A 62 6.89 -13.92 21.38
CA ASN A 62 7.99 -14.79 20.89
C ASN A 62 9.39 -14.19 21.10
N GLY A 63 9.46 -12.98 21.67
CA GLY A 63 10.71 -12.26 21.91
C GLY A 63 11.06 -11.24 20.83
N LYS A 64 11.83 -10.23 21.21
CA LYS A 64 12.25 -9.14 20.33
C LYS A 64 13.02 -9.67 19.11
N GLY A 65 12.69 -9.20 17.93
CA GLY A 65 13.29 -9.59 16.65
C GLY A 65 12.69 -10.86 16.04
N SER A 66 11.76 -11.55 16.72
CA SER A 66 11.12 -12.77 16.20
C SER A 66 10.31 -12.53 14.92
N ALA A 67 9.68 -11.38 14.78
CA ALA A 67 8.91 -11.03 13.60
C ALA A 67 9.83 -10.92 12.36
N ARG A 68 10.94 -10.21 12.47
CA ARG A 68 11.93 -10.10 11.39
C ARG A 68 12.54 -11.47 11.06
N LYS A 69 12.93 -12.23 12.07
CA LYS A 69 13.49 -13.59 11.89
C LYS A 69 12.53 -14.48 11.10
N LEU A 70 11.24 -14.48 11.45
CA LEU A 70 10.23 -15.25 10.73
C LEU A 70 10.16 -14.85 9.25
N MET A 71 10.14 -13.55 8.96
CA MET A 71 10.09 -13.06 7.59
C MET A 71 11.34 -13.47 6.80
N ASP A 72 12.53 -13.38 7.39
CA ASP A 72 13.79 -13.78 6.77
C ASP A 72 13.81 -15.30 6.47
N GLU A 73 13.36 -16.13 7.40
CA GLU A 73 13.24 -17.59 7.22
C GLU A 73 12.27 -17.97 6.08
N LEU A 74 11.23 -17.16 5.88
CA LEU A 74 10.25 -17.34 4.80
C LEU A 74 10.68 -16.70 3.47
N GLY A 75 11.79 -15.97 3.45
CA GLY A 75 12.26 -15.22 2.28
C GLY A 75 11.34 -14.07 1.89
N LEU A 76 10.65 -13.48 2.87
CA LEU A 76 9.80 -12.31 2.71
C LEU A 76 10.58 -11.03 3.01
N ILE A 77 10.38 -10.00 2.20
CA ILE A 77 10.84 -8.65 2.49
C ILE A 77 9.70 -7.79 3.01
N ALA A 78 9.90 -7.04 4.08
CA ALA A 78 9.00 -5.98 4.50
C ALA A 78 9.23 -4.78 3.57
N TYR A 79 8.36 -4.64 2.56
CA TYR A 79 8.50 -3.60 1.55
C TYR A 79 8.04 -2.23 2.06
N SER A 80 6.92 -2.21 2.71
CA SER A 80 6.28 -1.13 3.44
C SER A 80 5.66 -1.69 4.70
N SER A 81 4.96 -0.88 5.45
CA SER A 81 4.11 -1.32 6.55
C SER A 81 2.87 -0.47 6.65
N THR A 82 1.81 -1.09 7.14
CA THR A 82 0.53 -0.41 7.34
C THR A 82 0.41 0.12 8.76
N ASN A 83 -0.26 1.23 8.88
CA ASN A 83 -0.43 1.94 10.11
C ASN A 83 -1.80 2.62 10.20
N GLN A 84 -2.56 2.28 11.24
CA GLN A 84 -3.79 2.98 11.56
C GLN A 84 -3.47 4.13 12.53
N LEU A 85 -3.41 5.35 12.02
CA LEU A 85 -3.22 6.57 12.79
C LEU A 85 -4.26 7.60 12.37
N THR A 86 -4.96 8.17 13.33
CA THR A 86 -5.81 9.34 13.11
C THR A 86 -4.98 10.59 13.43
N TRP A 87 -4.09 10.94 12.52
CA TRP A 87 -3.11 12.03 12.68
C TRP A 87 -3.61 13.36 12.13
N ASP A 88 -4.53 13.33 11.19
CA ASP A 88 -5.00 14.45 10.38
C ASP A 88 -6.18 15.22 11.02
N GLU A 89 -6.69 14.76 12.16
CA GLU A 89 -7.66 15.51 12.97
C GLU A 89 -6.99 16.07 14.24
N PRO A 90 -7.28 17.32 14.63
CA PRO A 90 -6.66 17.95 15.80
C PRO A 90 -7.11 17.34 17.13
N GLY A 91 -6.40 17.68 18.21
CA GLY A 91 -6.73 17.26 19.59
C GLY A 91 -6.07 15.95 20.02
N ASP A 92 -6.69 15.26 20.97
CA ASP A 92 -6.12 14.07 21.63
C ASP A 92 -5.79 12.94 20.68
N ARG A 93 -6.56 12.77 19.58
CA ARG A 93 -6.31 11.76 18.55
C ARG A 93 -4.97 11.99 17.86
N ARG A 94 -4.69 13.24 17.48
CA ARG A 94 -3.40 13.62 16.88
C ARG A 94 -2.26 13.42 17.86
N ALA A 95 -2.41 13.87 19.11
CA ALA A 95 -1.39 13.69 20.13
C ALA A 95 -1.06 12.21 20.34
N LYS A 96 -2.09 11.36 20.44
CA LYS A 96 -1.91 9.90 20.52
C LYS A 96 -1.26 9.33 19.27
N ALA A 97 -1.64 9.78 18.09
CA ALA A 97 -1.06 9.32 16.83
C ALA A 97 0.45 9.62 16.74
N LEU A 98 0.88 10.81 17.18
CA LEU A 98 2.30 11.18 17.25
C LEU A 98 3.07 10.30 18.24
N GLU A 99 2.48 9.99 19.40
CA GLU A 99 3.10 9.09 20.38
C GLU A 99 3.18 7.65 19.84
N ASP A 100 2.09 7.14 19.26
CA ASP A 100 2.06 5.80 18.65
C ASP A 100 3.05 5.68 17.48
N LEU A 101 3.29 6.76 16.73
CA LEU A 101 4.22 6.75 15.62
C LEU A 101 5.65 6.40 16.04
N LYS A 102 6.08 6.82 17.24
CA LYS A 102 7.44 6.57 17.74
C LYS A 102 7.78 5.07 17.75
N TRP A 103 6.94 4.26 18.40
CA TRP A 103 7.19 2.82 18.42
C TRP A 103 6.92 2.13 17.06
N LYS A 104 6.06 2.71 16.23
CA LYS A 104 5.75 2.16 14.90
C LYS A 104 6.91 2.31 13.93
N VAL A 105 7.63 3.44 13.97
CA VAL A 105 8.83 3.60 13.14
C VAL A 105 9.96 2.68 13.59
N GLU A 106 10.10 2.45 14.91
CA GLU A 106 11.04 1.47 15.47
C GLU A 106 10.71 0.04 15.00
N MET A 107 9.41 -0.33 15.05
CA MET A 107 8.96 -1.65 14.58
C MET A 107 9.17 -1.80 13.07
N ALA A 108 8.84 -0.79 12.26
CA ALA A 108 9.09 -0.82 10.82
C ALA A 108 10.58 -1.01 10.51
N GLU A 109 11.45 -0.25 11.18
CA GLU A 109 12.90 -0.39 11.06
C GLU A 109 13.36 -1.81 11.43
N SER A 110 12.85 -2.37 12.54
CA SER A 110 13.19 -3.72 13.00
C SER A 110 12.80 -4.79 11.99
N LEU A 111 11.67 -4.62 11.29
CA LEU A 111 11.23 -5.48 10.19
C LEU A 111 12.02 -5.26 8.90
N GLY A 112 12.81 -4.19 8.80
CA GLY A 112 13.48 -3.77 7.58
C GLY A 112 12.57 -3.04 6.59
N ALA A 113 11.37 -2.63 6.99
CA ALA A 113 10.50 -1.79 6.20
C ALA A 113 11.04 -0.34 6.19
N THR A 114 11.17 0.23 5.00
CA THR A 114 11.65 1.60 4.83
C THR A 114 10.51 2.60 4.60
N ARG A 115 9.26 2.15 4.72
CA ARG A 115 8.05 2.91 4.40
C ARG A 115 6.93 2.56 5.36
N ILE A 116 6.15 3.58 5.74
CA ILE A 116 4.88 3.43 6.48
C ILE A 116 3.82 4.22 5.72
N VAL A 117 2.68 3.60 5.42
CA VAL A 117 1.52 4.29 4.87
C VAL A 117 0.82 5.09 5.96
N ILE A 118 0.52 6.36 5.68
CA ILE A 118 -0.22 7.26 6.56
C ILE A 118 -1.47 7.77 5.83
N PRO A 119 -2.60 7.06 5.91
CA PRO A 119 -3.82 7.46 5.25
C PRO A 119 -4.39 8.74 5.85
N SER A 120 -4.89 9.64 5.00
CA SER A 120 -5.73 10.76 5.41
C SER A 120 -7.17 10.29 5.52
N THR A 121 -7.75 10.39 6.70
CA THR A 121 -9.10 9.90 7.01
C THR A 121 -9.98 10.96 7.69
N ALA A 122 -9.57 12.24 7.62
CA ALA A 122 -10.25 13.35 8.26
C ALA A 122 -11.73 13.41 7.87
N SER A 123 -12.60 13.41 8.85
CA SER A 123 -14.06 13.39 8.70
C SER A 123 -14.73 14.74 8.96
N MET A 124 -14.03 15.66 9.63
CA MET A 124 -14.51 17.00 9.95
C MET A 124 -14.40 17.91 8.74
N GLU A 125 -15.28 18.93 8.67
CA GLU A 125 -15.14 20.00 7.68
C GLU A 125 -13.89 20.83 7.95
N HIS A 126 -13.14 21.14 6.89
CA HIS A 126 -11.88 21.86 6.94
C HIS A 126 -11.96 23.20 6.21
N LYS A 127 -11.14 24.14 6.64
CA LYS A 127 -10.94 25.45 6.02
C LYS A 127 -9.46 25.62 5.68
N LEU A 128 -9.14 26.65 4.91
CA LEU A 128 -7.76 26.89 4.43
C LEU A 128 -6.72 26.92 5.56
N ALA A 129 -7.04 27.53 6.72
CA ALA A 129 -6.12 27.59 7.86
C ALA A 129 -5.78 26.22 8.48
N ASP A 130 -6.56 25.18 8.22
CA ASP A 130 -6.28 23.85 8.74
C ASP A 130 -5.13 23.17 7.98
N TYR A 131 -4.81 23.63 6.76
CA TYR A 131 -3.67 23.16 5.99
C TYR A 131 -2.34 23.58 6.60
N ASP A 132 -2.23 24.74 7.24
CA ASP A 132 -1.03 25.14 7.97
C ASP A 132 -0.72 24.14 9.09
N GLN A 133 -1.76 23.71 9.84
CA GLN A 133 -1.63 22.68 10.86
C GLN A 133 -1.31 21.30 10.29
N LEU A 134 -1.83 20.98 9.10
CA LEU A 134 -1.51 19.75 8.38
C LEU A 134 -0.03 19.70 8.02
N TYR A 135 0.53 20.79 7.50
CA TYR A 135 1.96 20.87 7.16
C TYR A 135 2.83 20.71 8.40
N GLU A 136 2.48 21.37 9.49
CA GLU A 136 3.20 21.26 10.77
C GLU A 136 3.19 19.83 11.32
N VAL A 137 2.04 19.16 11.35
CA VAL A 137 1.97 17.78 11.88
C VAL A 137 2.73 16.79 11.00
N LEU A 138 2.66 16.94 9.68
CA LEU A 138 3.43 16.09 8.78
C LEU A 138 4.94 16.29 8.96
N HIS A 139 5.37 17.53 9.20
CA HIS A 139 6.76 17.82 9.52
C HIS A 139 7.19 17.17 10.84
N GLN A 140 6.37 17.27 11.89
CA GLN A 140 6.63 16.60 13.18
C GLN A 140 6.70 15.08 13.03
N MET A 141 5.79 14.47 12.27
CA MET A 141 5.81 13.04 11.98
C MET A 141 7.08 12.64 11.23
N ALA A 142 7.49 13.46 10.25
CA ALA A 142 8.70 13.22 9.47
C ALA A 142 9.97 13.27 10.35
N GLU A 143 10.04 14.20 11.30
CA GLU A 143 11.15 14.27 12.26
C GLU A 143 11.21 13.06 13.19
N ILE A 144 10.07 12.49 13.59
CA ILE A 144 10.00 11.22 14.33
C ILE A 144 10.53 10.07 13.47
N ALA A 145 10.20 10.02 12.19
CA ALA A 145 10.60 8.94 11.29
C ALA A 145 12.06 9.04 10.79
N ARG A 146 12.63 10.23 10.76
CA ARG A 146 13.96 10.51 10.18
C ARG A 146 15.10 9.67 10.76
N PRO A 147 15.26 9.51 12.10
CA PRO A 147 16.33 8.69 12.67
C PRO A 147 16.27 7.21 12.23
N HIS A 148 15.08 6.71 11.95
CA HIS A 148 14.81 5.32 11.56
C HIS A 148 14.90 5.09 10.04
N LYS A 149 15.19 6.14 9.25
CA LYS A 149 15.24 6.10 7.77
C LYS A 149 13.95 5.57 7.13
N VAL A 150 12.82 5.78 7.79
CA VAL A 150 11.49 5.40 7.34
C VAL A 150 10.82 6.58 6.65
N ALA A 151 10.32 6.37 5.42
CA ALA A 151 9.48 7.33 4.74
C ALA A 151 8.01 7.13 5.14
N LEU A 152 7.32 8.22 5.42
CA LEU A 152 5.88 8.25 5.65
C LEU A 152 5.20 8.58 4.31
N MET A 153 4.39 7.66 3.82
CA MET A 153 3.73 7.79 2.52
C MET A 153 2.32 8.30 2.71
N LEU A 154 2.09 9.56 2.33
CA LEU A 154 0.78 10.18 2.40
C LEU A 154 -0.17 9.52 1.39
N GLU A 155 -1.15 8.81 1.93
CA GLU A 155 -2.25 8.24 1.15
C GLU A 155 -3.46 9.17 1.21
N PHE A 156 -3.88 9.68 0.05
CA PHE A 156 -5.19 10.32 -0.03
C PHE A 156 -6.28 9.26 -0.04
N THR A 157 -7.34 9.47 0.72
CA THR A 157 -8.49 8.56 0.68
C THR A 157 -9.75 9.28 0.19
N ARG A 158 -10.55 8.63 -0.64
CA ARG A 158 -11.77 9.22 -1.21
C ARG A 158 -12.76 9.77 -0.17
N VAL A 159 -12.68 9.28 1.05
CA VAL A 159 -13.57 9.65 2.15
C VAL A 159 -13.04 10.80 3.00
N SER A 160 -11.76 11.12 2.89
CA SER A 160 -11.19 12.24 3.61
C SER A 160 -11.77 13.57 3.13
N LYS A 161 -12.06 14.45 4.07
CA LYS A 161 -12.46 15.84 3.77
C LYS A 161 -11.27 16.79 3.70
N LEU A 162 -10.05 16.29 3.94
CA LEU A 162 -8.82 17.09 3.94
C LEU A 162 -7.93 16.76 2.74
N VAL A 163 -7.51 15.48 2.58
CA VAL A 163 -6.67 15.05 1.47
C VAL A 163 -7.33 13.85 0.79
N ASN A 164 -8.07 14.08 -0.31
CA ASN A 164 -8.90 13.07 -0.95
C ASN A 164 -8.61 12.84 -2.44
N ASN A 165 -7.59 13.47 -2.99
CA ASN A 165 -7.26 13.36 -4.41
C ASN A 165 -5.77 13.59 -4.69
N VAL A 166 -5.35 13.21 -5.90
CA VAL A 166 -3.96 13.35 -6.35
C VAL A 166 -3.43 14.77 -6.25
N ARG A 167 -4.20 15.78 -6.70
CA ARG A 167 -3.75 17.19 -6.73
C ARG A 167 -3.41 17.68 -5.34
N THR A 168 -4.35 17.54 -4.42
CA THR A 168 -4.17 17.97 -3.03
C THR A 168 -3.04 17.21 -2.35
N SER A 169 -2.94 15.88 -2.57
CA SER A 169 -1.86 15.09 -1.97
C SER A 169 -0.48 15.49 -2.47
N LEU A 170 -0.33 15.73 -3.78
CA LEU A 170 0.93 16.23 -4.35
C LEU A 170 1.30 17.62 -3.83
N ASP A 171 0.31 18.52 -3.74
CA ASP A 171 0.52 19.86 -3.21
C ASP A 171 0.98 19.82 -1.75
N VAL A 172 0.32 19.02 -0.92
CA VAL A 172 0.71 18.82 0.48
C VAL A 172 2.13 18.27 0.60
N VAL A 173 2.46 17.19 -0.12
CA VAL A 173 3.80 16.59 -0.05
C VAL A 173 4.88 17.56 -0.50
N ARG A 174 4.63 18.33 -1.57
CA ARG A 174 5.56 19.32 -2.11
C ARG A 174 5.71 20.54 -1.20
N THR A 175 4.64 20.95 -0.51
CA THR A 175 4.66 22.08 0.43
C THR A 175 5.40 21.73 1.71
N VAL A 176 5.19 20.50 2.23
CA VAL A 176 5.94 20.02 3.41
C VAL A 176 7.43 19.90 3.10
N ASP A 177 7.79 19.56 1.88
CA ASP A 177 9.18 19.48 1.34
C ASP A 177 10.16 18.74 2.27
N HIS A 178 9.72 17.63 2.86
CA HIS A 178 10.55 16.85 3.78
C HIS A 178 10.95 15.50 3.16
N PRO A 179 12.24 15.07 3.28
CA PRO A 179 12.70 13.84 2.65
C PRO A 179 11.99 12.57 3.14
N ASN A 180 11.40 12.59 4.33
CA ASN A 180 10.65 11.47 4.89
C ASN A 180 9.13 11.53 4.64
N ILE A 181 8.59 12.57 3.97
CA ILE A 181 7.19 12.61 3.51
C ILE A 181 7.18 12.34 2.02
N LYS A 182 6.38 11.35 1.61
CA LYS A 182 6.34 10.88 0.23
C LYS A 182 4.90 10.69 -0.26
N PHE A 183 4.72 10.84 -1.57
CA PHE A 183 3.45 10.57 -2.23
C PHE A 183 3.31 9.08 -2.54
N MET A 184 2.12 8.55 -2.33
CA MET A 184 1.69 7.24 -2.81
C MET A 184 0.36 7.32 -3.55
N LEU A 185 0.05 6.28 -4.30
CA LEU A 185 -1.17 6.18 -5.09
C LEU A 185 -1.94 4.91 -4.72
N ASP A 186 -3.12 5.06 -4.15
CA ASP A 186 -4.10 3.98 -4.05
C ASP A 186 -5.05 4.04 -5.25
N LEU A 187 -5.10 2.95 -6.05
CA LEU A 187 -5.87 2.95 -7.30
C LEU A 187 -7.38 2.90 -7.07
N TYR A 188 -7.84 2.30 -5.97
CA TYR A 188 -9.26 2.36 -5.62
C TYR A 188 -9.67 3.78 -5.22
N HIS A 189 -8.91 4.44 -4.35
CA HIS A 189 -9.18 5.84 -3.98
C HIS A 189 -9.03 6.81 -5.14
N PHE A 190 -8.08 6.53 -6.03
CA PHE A 190 -7.91 7.31 -7.26
C PHE A 190 -9.13 7.23 -8.17
N TRP A 191 -9.61 6.01 -8.46
CA TRP A 191 -10.67 5.78 -9.42
C TRP A 191 -12.07 6.07 -8.86
N ALA A 192 -12.30 5.71 -7.60
CA ALA A 192 -13.57 5.90 -6.92
C ALA A 192 -13.71 7.27 -6.24
N GLY A 193 -12.68 8.10 -6.27
CA GLY A 193 -12.61 9.43 -5.66
C GLY A 193 -12.76 10.57 -6.67
N PRO A 194 -12.49 11.80 -6.24
CA PRO A 194 -12.60 12.98 -7.09
C PRO A 194 -11.43 13.20 -8.05
N SER A 195 -10.39 12.35 -8.01
CA SER A 195 -9.26 12.40 -8.95
C SER A 195 -9.70 12.08 -10.38
N LYS A 196 -8.98 12.63 -11.37
CA LYS A 196 -9.18 12.36 -12.79
C LYS A 196 -7.96 11.68 -13.37
N PHE A 197 -8.14 10.95 -14.48
CA PHE A 197 -7.02 10.28 -15.14
C PHE A 197 -5.89 11.26 -15.50
N GLU A 198 -6.24 12.48 -15.92
CA GLU A 198 -5.32 13.56 -16.29
C GLU A 198 -4.50 14.07 -15.09
N ASP A 199 -4.95 13.82 -13.86
CA ASP A 199 -4.19 14.22 -12.66
C ASP A 199 -2.88 13.44 -12.53
N LEU A 200 -2.78 12.28 -13.19
CA LEU A 200 -1.52 11.54 -13.28
C LEU A 200 -0.43 12.32 -14.06
N ASP A 201 -0.81 13.29 -14.90
CA ASP A 201 0.15 14.16 -15.61
C ASP A 201 0.83 15.18 -14.69
N LEU A 202 0.28 15.40 -13.50
CA LEU A 202 0.87 16.29 -12.48
C LEU A 202 2.04 15.64 -11.73
N ILE A 203 2.13 14.31 -11.77
CA ILE A 203 3.14 13.54 -11.04
C ILE A 203 4.46 13.62 -11.81
N LYS A 204 5.52 13.99 -11.12
CA LYS A 204 6.88 14.03 -11.69
C LYS A 204 7.55 12.65 -11.58
N ASN A 205 8.55 12.44 -12.42
CA ASN A 205 9.35 11.22 -12.38
C ASN A 205 9.94 10.99 -10.97
N GLY A 206 9.74 9.78 -10.44
CA GLY A 206 10.26 9.35 -9.15
C GLY A 206 9.46 9.82 -7.92
N GLU A 207 8.37 10.58 -8.06
CA GLU A 207 7.55 11.03 -6.92
C GLU A 207 6.67 9.91 -6.31
N ILE A 208 6.36 8.85 -7.06
CA ILE A 208 5.52 7.74 -6.55
C ILE A 208 6.39 6.77 -5.77
N HIS A 209 6.11 6.62 -4.48
CA HIS A 209 6.90 5.76 -3.60
C HIS A 209 6.23 4.43 -3.27
N HIS A 210 4.92 4.31 -3.42
CA HIS A 210 4.14 3.09 -3.22
C HIS A 210 2.83 3.12 -3.99
N VAL A 211 2.29 1.94 -4.30
CA VAL A 211 1.00 1.79 -4.98
C VAL A 211 0.19 0.69 -4.29
N HIS A 212 -1.03 1.03 -3.83
CA HIS A 212 -2.06 0.04 -3.54
C HIS A 212 -2.80 -0.29 -4.84
N PHE A 213 -2.81 -1.57 -5.16
CA PHE A 213 -3.24 -2.08 -6.46
C PHE A 213 -4.48 -2.97 -6.31
N ALA A 214 -5.63 -2.33 -6.11
CA ALA A 214 -6.95 -2.96 -6.10
C ALA A 214 -7.82 -2.41 -7.23
N ASP A 215 -8.90 -3.11 -7.56
CA ASP A 215 -9.84 -2.70 -8.60
C ASP A 215 -11.14 -2.15 -7.99
N MET A 216 -11.84 -1.30 -8.74
CA MET A 216 -13.18 -0.84 -8.42
C MET A 216 -14.19 -1.77 -9.09
N PRO A 217 -15.09 -2.43 -8.36
CA PRO A 217 -16.08 -3.32 -8.96
C PRO A 217 -17.11 -2.51 -9.77
N ARG A 218 -17.78 -3.17 -10.72
CA ARG A 218 -18.89 -2.56 -11.47
C ARG A 218 -20.12 -2.28 -10.60
N LYS A 219 -20.27 -3.03 -9.52
CA LYS A 219 -21.35 -2.89 -8.53
C LYS A 219 -20.78 -3.06 -7.13
N PRO A 220 -21.22 -2.26 -6.15
CA PRO A 220 -22.21 -1.18 -6.28
C PRO A 220 -21.69 -0.01 -7.14
N PRO A 221 -22.56 0.97 -7.52
CA PRO A 221 -22.11 2.23 -8.14
C PRO A 221 -21.08 2.95 -7.28
N VAL A 222 -20.16 3.69 -7.92
CA VAL A 222 -19.03 4.36 -7.26
C VAL A 222 -19.45 5.30 -6.12
N GLU A 223 -20.63 5.92 -6.23
CA GLU A 223 -21.16 6.86 -5.25
C GLU A 223 -21.45 6.22 -3.89
N VAL A 224 -21.81 4.93 -3.89
CA VAL A 224 -22.16 4.16 -2.67
C VAL A 224 -21.19 3.04 -2.36
N ALA A 225 -20.14 2.87 -3.16
CA ALA A 225 -19.12 1.87 -2.92
C ALA A 225 -18.31 2.20 -1.66
N GLU A 226 -17.99 1.16 -0.89
CA GLU A 226 -17.22 1.24 0.34
C GLU A 226 -15.88 0.49 0.21
N GLN A 227 -15.00 0.62 1.19
CA GLN A 227 -13.71 -0.08 1.20
C GLN A 227 -13.83 -1.60 1.04
N LYS A 228 -14.89 -2.19 1.64
CA LYS A 228 -15.17 -3.64 1.54
C LYS A 228 -15.48 -4.11 0.12
N ASP A 229 -15.88 -3.19 -0.76
CA ASP A 229 -16.27 -3.51 -2.13
C ASP A 229 -15.06 -3.56 -3.09
N ARG A 230 -13.84 -3.30 -2.62
CA ARG A 230 -12.63 -3.44 -3.44
C ARG A 230 -12.54 -4.84 -4.05
N ALA A 231 -12.20 -4.90 -5.33
CA ALA A 231 -12.08 -6.16 -6.07
C ALA A 231 -10.60 -6.51 -6.34
N PHE A 232 -10.34 -7.79 -6.62
CA PHE A 232 -9.04 -8.19 -7.16
C PHE A 232 -8.78 -7.51 -8.49
N PRO A 233 -7.52 -7.17 -8.80
CA PRO A 233 -7.15 -6.56 -10.08
C PRO A 233 -7.63 -7.36 -11.28
N GLY A 234 -8.36 -6.70 -12.19
CA GLY A 234 -8.97 -7.29 -13.38
C GLY A 234 -10.40 -7.80 -13.19
N GLU A 235 -10.93 -7.81 -11.97
CA GLU A 235 -12.33 -8.18 -11.69
C GLU A 235 -13.27 -6.95 -11.68
N GLY A 236 -12.74 -5.75 -11.91
CA GLY A 236 -13.49 -4.48 -11.84
C GLY A 236 -13.54 -3.70 -13.15
N ILE A 237 -13.62 -2.38 -13.02
CA ILE A 237 -13.78 -1.43 -14.12
C ILE A 237 -12.64 -0.42 -14.24
N THR A 238 -11.69 -0.43 -13.30
CA THR A 238 -10.56 0.48 -13.32
C THR A 238 -9.65 0.16 -14.51
N PRO A 239 -9.22 1.12 -15.33
CA PRO A 239 -8.32 0.88 -16.45
C PRO A 239 -6.88 0.63 -15.97
N LEU A 240 -6.69 -0.42 -15.14
CA LEU A 240 -5.46 -0.70 -14.40
C LEU A 240 -4.22 -0.76 -15.29
N GLN A 241 -4.30 -1.41 -16.48
CA GLN A 241 -3.14 -1.49 -17.38
C GLN A 241 -2.74 -0.11 -17.90
N LYS A 242 -3.73 0.73 -18.26
CA LYS A 242 -3.46 2.09 -18.75
C LYS A 242 -2.81 2.95 -17.66
N ILE A 243 -3.31 2.82 -16.42
CA ILE A 243 -2.72 3.51 -15.27
C ILE A 243 -1.30 2.99 -15.01
N LEU A 244 -1.10 1.68 -14.92
CA LEU A 244 0.20 1.08 -14.64
C LEU A 244 1.26 1.46 -15.67
N ASN A 245 0.91 1.45 -16.97
CA ASN A 245 1.81 1.90 -18.04
C ASN A 245 2.24 3.37 -17.83
N LYS A 246 1.31 4.24 -17.41
CA LYS A 246 1.62 5.64 -17.08
C LYS A 246 2.56 5.74 -15.87
N LEU A 247 2.32 4.96 -14.80
CA LEU A 247 3.17 4.96 -13.60
C LEU A 247 4.60 4.49 -13.93
N VAL A 248 4.73 3.44 -14.74
CA VAL A 248 6.06 2.95 -15.18
C VAL A 248 6.77 3.97 -16.06
N ALA A 249 6.07 4.65 -16.95
CA ALA A 249 6.63 5.76 -17.73
C ALA A 249 7.11 6.92 -16.86
N LEU A 250 6.54 7.10 -15.65
CA LEU A 250 6.98 8.03 -14.61
C LEU A 250 8.07 7.43 -13.69
N GLY A 251 8.68 6.32 -14.09
CA GLY A 251 9.79 5.69 -13.36
C GLY A 251 9.38 4.80 -12.20
N TYR A 252 8.08 4.46 -12.05
CA TYR A 252 7.65 3.54 -10.99
C TYR A 252 8.08 2.11 -11.31
N ASN A 253 8.90 1.52 -10.44
CA ASN A 253 9.46 0.17 -10.57
C ASN A 253 9.46 -0.56 -9.21
N ARG A 254 8.37 -0.44 -8.45
CA ARG A 254 8.29 -0.87 -7.05
C ARG A 254 7.14 -1.85 -6.85
N ALA A 255 6.75 -2.04 -5.57
CA ALA A 255 5.68 -2.98 -5.21
C ALA A 255 4.28 -2.51 -5.64
N LEU A 256 3.48 -3.46 -6.13
CA LEU A 256 2.04 -3.35 -6.29
C LEU A 256 1.40 -4.12 -5.13
N SER A 257 0.91 -3.41 -4.11
CA SER A 257 0.39 -3.99 -2.88
C SER A 257 -1.11 -4.22 -2.96
N LEU A 258 -1.55 -5.46 -2.81
CA LEU A 258 -2.97 -5.81 -2.81
C LEU A 258 -3.59 -5.46 -1.46
N GLU A 259 -4.53 -4.53 -1.48
CA GLU A 259 -5.27 -4.08 -0.31
C GLU A 259 -6.77 -4.32 -0.50
N LEU A 260 -7.32 -5.33 0.18
CA LEU A 260 -8.73 -5.69 0.13
C LEU A 260 -9.34 -5.74 1.54
N PHE A 261 -10.55 -5.17 1.67
CA PHE A 261 -11.25 -5.06 2.95
C PHE A 261 -12.45 -6.00 3.08
N ASP A 262 -12.77 -6.76 2.02
CA ASP A 262 -13.87 -7.73 2.04
C ASP A 262 -13.65 -8.79 3.11
N MET A 263 -14.68 -9.05 3.94
CA MET A 263 -14.56 -9.97 5.08
C MET A 263 -14.38 -11.44 4.68
N ASP A 264 -14.93 -11.84 3.54
CA ASP A 264 -14.76 -13.21 3.06
C ASP A 264 -13.33 -13.42 2.57
N VAL A 265 -12.74 -12.39 1.91
CA VAL A 265 -11.32 -12.39 1.53
C VAL A 265 -10.43 -12.42 2.78
N ARG A 266 -10.71 -11.58 3.77
CA ARG A 266 -9.91 -11.47 5.00
C ARG A 266 -9.91 -12.75 5.84
N ARG A 267 -10.97 -13.58 5.73
CA ARG A 267 -11.12 -14.89 6.40
C ARG A 267 -10.66 -16.06 5.55
N THR A 268 -10.36 -15.83 4.27
CA THR A 268 -9.80 -16.86 3.40
C THR A 268 -8.35 -17.17 3.78
N ASP A 269 -7.94 -18.46 3.70
CA ASP A 269 -6.55 -18.86 3.98
C ASP A 269 -5.58 -17.90 3.28
N PRO A 270 -4.64 -17.29 4.01
CA PRO A 270 -3.69 -16.33 3.43
C PRO A 270 -2.89 -16.86 2.24
N ALA A 271 -2.65 -18.18 2.15
CA ALA A 271 -1.96 -18.78 1.00
C ALA A 271 -2.85 -18.76 -0.26
N VAL A 272 -4.15 -19.00 -0.10
CA VAL A 272 -5.11 -18.95 -1.22
C VAL A 272 -5.24 -17.52 -1.74
N THR A 273 -5.40 -16.56 -0.82
CA THR A 273 -5.49 -15.13 -1.16
C THR A 273 -4.22 -14.64 -1.84
N ALA A 274 -3.04 -15.03 -1.35
CA ALA A 274 -1.75 -14.68 -1.93
C ALA A 274 -1.55 -15.27 -3.33
N ALA A 275 -1.94 -16.53 -3.54
CA ALA A 275 -1.89 -17.16 -4.86
C ALA A 275 -2.82 -16.44 -5.86
N LYS A 276 -4.02 -16.05 -5.42
CA LYS A 276 -4.95 -15.26 -6.23
C LYS A 276 -4.38 -13.87 -6.55
N ALA A 277 -3.73 -13.21 -5.59
CA ALA A 277 -3.05 -11.93 -5.83
C ALA A 277 -2.00 -12.03 -6.94
N LEU A 278 -1.15 -13.06 -6.90
CA LEU A 278 -0.18 -13.31 -7.97
C LEU A 278 -0.86 -13.58 -9.32
N GLN A 279 -1.91 -14.40 -9.32
CA GLN A 279 -2.66 -14.72 -10.54
C GLN A 279 -3.27 -13.48 -11.19
N THR A 280 -3.81 -12.56 -10.40
CA THR A 280 -4.54 -11.38 -10.90
C THR A 280 -3.63 -10.19 -11.21
N ILE A 281 -2.52 -10.00 -10.48
CA ILE A 281 -1.61 -8.86 -10.68
C ILE A 281 -0.53 -9.14 -11.74
N THR A 282 0.03 -10.36 -11.78
CA THR A 282 1.12 -10.70 -12.70
C THR A 282 0.83 -10.40 -14.18
N PRO A 283 -0.40 -10.61 -14.71
CA PRO A 283 -0.72 -10.25 -16.10
C PRO A 283 -0.51 -8.77 -16.40
N PHE A 284 -0.85 -7.87 -15.46
CA PHE A 284 -0.63 -6.43 -15.61
C PHE A 284 0.87 -6.08 -15.64
N ILE A 285 1.67 -6.70 -14.77
CA ILE A 285 3.12 -6.52 -14.76
C ILE A 285 3.72 -6.94 -16.12
N ARG A 286 3.31 -8.09 -16.65
CA ARG A 286 3.77 -8.59 -17.95
C ARG A 286 3.26 -7.77 -19.14
N GLY A 287 2.17 -7.06 -18.97
CA GLY A 287 1.55 -6.19 -19.98
C GLY A 287 2.12 -4.77 -20.01
N VAL A 288 3.11 -4.46 -19.15
CA VAL A 288 3.82 -3.17 -19.20
C VAL A 288 4.66 -3.13 -20.48
N GLY A 289 4.44 -2.10 -21.31
CA GLY A 289 5.14 -1.93 -22.60
C GLY A 289 4.67 -0.66 -23.30
#